data_4b8cd971169e92d4ed9dc6e6db2d5d02
#
_entry.id   4b8cd971169e92d4ed9dc6e6db2d5d02
#
_cell.length_a   1.000
_cell.length_b   1.000
_cell.length_c   1.000
_cell.angle_alpha   90.00
_cell.angle_beta   90.00
_cell.angle_gamma   90.00
#
_symmetry.space_group_name_H-M   'P 1'
#
loop_
_entity.id
_entity.type
_entity.pdbx_description
1 polymer ?
#
loop_
_entity_poly.entity_id
_entity_poly.type
_entity_poly.pdbx_seq_one_letter_code
_entity_poly.pdbx_strand_id
1 'polypeptide(L)'
;MSTLAYTAHHEVVVVGGGQAGLSLSHYLQERGIGHVVFEKHSAMHVWRDNRWDSFTLVTPNWQCKLPGHDYAGPDPHGFMTKAEILGYLDAFKAKVNAPLREGVVVERVSPRAQGGFEVRSSDGVCTADQVVVASGGYHLPIVPRMAERLPPAVLQLHTEQYRNAQALPAGRVLVVGSGQSGAQIAEDLHLAGREVILAVGSAPRCARFYRGKDVVDWLADMNYYDMSVQEHPLREGVRDNTNHYVTGRDGGRDVDLRRFALEGMQLYGTLAGLDGGVLRFKSDLSANLAHGDGIYNGINASIDRYIEQNGIDAPPGGAYVPVWSPGSERTALDLADARIGAVVWCIGFQPDFTWLDAPVFNGRGQPAHLRGVTHQPGLYFLGLPWLHTWGSGRFSGVARDALYLAERIEAHRQSRSGGVPAATREVSFA
;
A
#
# COMPACT_ATOMS: atom_id res chain seq x y z
N MET A 1 -2.46 19.38 39.86
CA MET A 1 -2.38 19.08 38.42
C MET A 1 -1.09 19.76 37.94
N SER A 2 -0.08 18.99 37.62
CA SER A 2 1.19 19.54 37.08
C SER A 2 0.88 20.09 35.69
N THR A 3 1.09 21.38 35.46
CA THR A 3 1.03 22.02 34.15
C THR A 3 2.16 21.46 33.33
N LEU A 4 1.86 20.58 32.38
CA LEU A 4 2.83 20.13 31.37
C LEU A 4 3.33 21.39 30.61
N ALA A 5 4.62 21.66 30.68
CA ALA A 5 5.23 22.73 29.91
C ALA A 5 5.29 22.28 28.46
N TYR A 6 4.58 22.97 27.57
CA TYR A 6 4.69 22.74 26.12
C TYR A 6 6.06 23.21 25.61
N THR A 7 6.72 22.37 24.83
CA THR A 7 8.05 22.69 24.28
C THR A 7 7.98 23.63 23.07
N ALA A 8 6.85 23.60 22.32
CA ALA A 8 6.63 24.41 21.13
C ALA A 8 5.14 24.52 20.78
N HIS A 9 4.80 25.47 19.90
CA HIS A 9 3.54 25.53 19.18
C HIS A 9 3.83 25.50 17.67
N HIS A 10 3.06 24.72 16.93
CA HIS A 10 3.13 24.62 15.49
C HIS A 10 1.78 24.96 14.85
N GLU A 11 1.79 25.64 13.73
CA GLU A 11 0.58 25.89 12.96
C GLU A 11 0.02 24.54 12.41
N VAL A 12 0.90 23.71 11.85
CA VAL A 12 0.56 22.37 11.38
C VAL A 12 1.58 21.33 11.85
N VAL A 13 1.11 20.22 12.40
CA VAL A 13 1.93 19.03 12.64
C VAL A 13 1.55 17.96 11.61
N VAL A 14 2.53 17.47 10.86
CA VAL A 14 2.38 16.33 9.94
C VAL A 14 3.02 15.10 10.58
N VAL A 15 2.27 14.02 10.73
CA VAL A 15 2.74 12.77 11.32
C VAL A 15 3.02 11.76 10.21
N GLY A 16 4.31 11.51 9.95
CA GLY A 16 4.82 10.60 8.91
C GLY A 16 5.63 11.33 7.84
N GLY A 17 6.90 10.92 7.67
CA GLY A 17 7.87 11.44 6.70
C GLY A 17 8.00 10.62 5.42
N GLY A 18 6.94 9.89 5.03
CA GLY A 18 6.85 9.20 3.74
C GLY A 18 6.49 10.13 2.58
N GLN A 19 6.24 9.53 1.38
CA GLN A 19 5.86 10.30 0.19
C GLN A 19 4.65 11.23 0.43
N ALA A 20 3.70 10.83 1.27
CA ALA A 20 2.51 11.62 1.56
C ALA A 20 2.84 12.87 2.39
N GLY A 21 3.55 12.71 3.52
CA GLY A 21 3.92 13.82 4.38
C GLY A 21 4.84 14.83 3.70
N LEU A 22 5.83 14.34 2.93
CA LEU A 22 6.71 15.23 2.17
C LEU A 22 5.99 15.93 1.00
N SER A 23 5.03 15.27 0.35
CA SER A 23 4.18 15.92 -0.66
C SER A 23 3.35 17.06 -0.07
N LEU A 24 2.80 16.85 1.12
CA LEU A 24 2.07 17.93 1.82
C LEU A 24 3.02 19.05 2.25
N SER A 25 4.18 18.70 2.80
CA SER A 25 5.19 19.70 3.20
C SER A 25 5.57 20.62 2.04
N HIS A 26 5.73 20.09 0.83
CA HIS A 26 5.97 20.88 -0.37
C HIS A 26 4.91 21.98 -0.56
N TYR A 27 3.63 21.62 -0.53
CA TYR A 27 2.53 22.57 -0.75
C TYR A 27 2.30 23.52 0.43
N LEU A 28 2.61 23.10 1.68
CA LEU A 28 2.56 23.99 2.83
C LEU A 28 3.65 25.06 2.76
N GLN A 29 4.86 24.70 2.31
CA GLN A 29 5.95 25.65 2.08
C GLN A 29 5.60 26.68 0.99
N GLU A 30 5.05 26.25 -0.15
CA GLU A 30 4.61 27.15 -1.22
C GLU A 30 3.57 28.18 -0.75
N ARG A 31 2.78 27.83 0.29
CA ARG A 31 1.76 28.71 0.89
C ARG A 31 2.25 29.51 2.10
N GLY A 32 3.52 29.36 2.47
CA GLY A 32 4.07 30.01 3.67
C GLY A 32 3.37 29.55 4.95
N ILE A 33 2.91 28.29 5.03
CA ILE A 33 2.28 27.71 6.22
C ILE A 33 3.35 27.06 7.06
N GLY A 34 3.49 27.55 8.33
CA GLY A 34 4.44 27.02 9.29
C GLY A 34 4.06 25.60 9.71
N HIS A 35 4.99 24.65 9.60
CA HIS A 35 4.72 23.26 9.97
C HIS A 35 5.96 22.52 10.43
N VAL A 36 5.75 21.33 10.99
CA VAL A 36 6.79 20.34 11.27
C VAL A 36 6.33 18.97 10.80
N VAL A 37 7.27 18.16 10.32
CA VAL A 37 7.02 16.76 9.96
C VAL A 37 7.73 15.87 10.97
N PHE A 38 6.98 15.06 11.72
CA PHE A 38 7.53 14.04 12.62
C PHE A 38 7.55 12.67 11.93
N GLU A 39 8.72 12.04 11.92
CA GLU A 39 8.92 10.71 11.37
C GLU A 39 9.61 9.81 12.41
N LYS A 40 9.00 8.65 12.70
CA LYS A 40 9.52 7.72 13.72
C LYS A 40 10.84 7.04 13.35
N HIS A 41 11.12 6.94 12.07
CA HIS A 41 12.32 6.35 11.50
C HIS A 41 13.09 7.40 10.67
N SER A 42 13.81 6.97 9.66
CA SER A 42 14.26 7.86 8.58
C SER A 42 13.12 8.09 7.57
N ALA A 43 13.13 9.22 6.89
CA ALA A 43 12.16 9.48 5.83
C ALA A 43 12.21 8.37 4.76
N MET A 44 11.04 8.05 4.22
CA MET A 44 10.87 6.98 3.22
C MET A 44 11.30 5.58 3.71
N HIS A 45 11.35 5.35 5.03
CA HIS A 45 11.77 4.10 5.66
C HIS A 45 11.17 2.84 4.99
N VAL A 46 9.85 2.83 4.74
CA VAL A 46 9.17 1.67 4.16
C VAL A 46 9.75 1.26 2.79
N TRP A 47 10.20 2.20 2.00
CA TRP A 47 10.84 1.93 0.71
C TRP A 47 12.27 1.43 0.88
N ARG A 48 12.99 1.96 1.84
CA ARG A 48 14.38 1.65 2.12
C ARG A 48 14.55 0.30 2.80
N ASP A 49 13.78 0.09 3.87
CA ASP A 49 14.02 -1.00 4.81
C ASP A 49 13.01 -2.16 4.71
N ASN A 50 11.78 -1.91 4.21
CA ASN A 50 10.71 -2.91 4.18
C ASN A 50 10.48 -3.51 2.77
N ARG A 51 11.48 -3.44 1.88
CA ARG A 51 11.43 -4.07 0.56
C ARG A 51 12.61 -5.00 0.38
N TRP A 52 12.39 -6.11 -0.33
CA TRP A 52 13.43 -7.07 -0.68
C TRP A 52 14.35 -6.54 -1.78
N ASP A 53 15.51 -7.18 -1.96
CA ASP A 53 16.59 -6.65 -2.77
C ASP A 53 16.24 -6.58 -4.27
N SER A 54 15.51 -7.57 -4.77
CA SER A 54 15.05 -7.63 -6.17
C SER A 54 13.73 -6.89 -6.42
N PHE A 55 13.25 -6.08 -5.46
CA PHE A 55 12.00 -5.35 -5.60
C PHE A 55 12.06 -4.36 -6.78
N THR A 56 10.99 -4.36 -7.58
CA THR A 56 10.76 -3.37 -8.63
C THR A 56 9.39 -2.71 -8.42
N LEU A 57 9.19 -1.52 -8.97
CA LEU A 57 7.86 -0.97 -9.11
C LEU A 57 6.97 -1.94 -9.89
N VAL A 58 5.69 -1.95 -9.57
CA VAL A 58 4.66 -2.72 -10.28
C VAL A 58 3.82 -1.84 -11.20
N THR A 59 3.97 -0.55 -11.08
CA THR A 59 3.38 0.45 -11.98
C THR A 59 4.48 1.04 -12.84
N PRO A 60 4.21 1.39 -14.12
CA PRO A 60 5.18 2.06 -14.96
C PRO A 60 5.73 3.34 -14.34
N ASN A 61 6.95 3.69 -14.67
CA ASN A 61 7.68 4.83 -14.11
C ASN A 61 6.98 6.16 -14.34
N TRP A 62 6.22 6.32 -15.44
CA TRP A 62 5.45 7.53 -15.72
C TRP A 62 4.37 7.84 -14.67
N GLN A 63 3.98 6.85 -13.86
CA GLN A 63 3.08 7.07 -12.73
C GLN A 63 3.77 7.69 -11.49
N CYS A 64 5.07 7.85 -11.51
CA CYS A 64 5.81 8.54 -10.45
C CYS A 64 5.67 10.06 -10.65
N LYS A 65 4.69 10.65 -9.96
CA LYS A 65 4.26 12.05 -10.07
C LYS A 65 4.17 12.69 -8.68
N LEU A 66 5.32 12.82 -8.02
CA LEU A 66 5.40 13.59 -6.77
C LEU A 66 5.41 15.10 -7.06
N PRO A 67 5.05 15.97 -6.12
CA PRO A 67 4.92 17.42 -6.37
C PRO A 67 6.17 18.03 -7.01
N GLY A 68 6.02 18.50 -8.25
CA GLY A 68 7.12 19.05 -9.04
C GLY A 68 8.29 18.09 -9.28
N HIS A 69 8.10 16.77 -9.13
CA HIS A 69 9.12 15.75 -9.24
C HIS A 69 8.59 14.51 -9.97
N ASP A 70 8.16 14.73 -11.19
CA ASP A 70 7.74 13.63 -12.09
C ASP A 70 8.96 12.80 -12.50
N TYR A 71 8.73 11.53 -12.83
CA TYR A 71 9.78 10.72 -13.41
C TYR A 71 10.29 11.35 -14.73
N ALA A 72 11.59 11.60 -14.80
CA ALA A 72 12.25 12.22 -15.93
C ALA A 72 13.34 11.32 -16.56
N GLY A 73 13.35 10.03 -16.22
CA GLY A 73 14.29 9.06 -16.77
C GLY A 73 13.95 8.63 -18.21
N PRO A 74 14.83 7.86 -18.86
CA PRO A 74 14.70 7.50 -20.28
C PRO A 74 13.63 6.43 -20.56
N ASP A 75 13.15 5.73 -19.54
CA ASP A 75 12.21 4.61 -19.69
C ASP A 75 10.90 4.85 -18.89
N PRO A 76 9.98 5.66 -19.41
CA PRO A 76 8.71 5.96 -18.71
C PRO A 76 7.79 4.74 -18.59
N HIS A 77 7.88 3.76 -19.47
CA HIS A 77 7.08 2.54 -19.45
C HIS A 77 7.77 1.35 -18.76
N GLY A 78 9.00 1.51 -18.30
CA GLY A 78 9.73 0.54 -17.49
C GLY A 78 9.35 0.61 -16.02
N PHE A 79 10.09 -0.13 -15.20
CA PHE A 79 9.81 -0.33 -13.78
C PHE A 79 11.09 -0.12 -12.96
N MET A 80 11.17 0.99 -12.23
CA MET A 80 12.32 1.26 -11.38
C MET A 80 12.60 0.11 -10.41
N THR A 81 13.86 -0.28 -10.33
CA THR A 81 14.42 -1.17 -9.31
C THR A 81 14.39 -0.48 -7.94
N LYS A 82 14.57 -1.25 -6.86
CA LYS A 82 14.65 -0.68 -5.49
C LYS A 82 15.69 0.46 -5.41
N ALA A 83 16.85 0.30 -6.00
CA ALA A 83 17.90 1.32 -5.98
C ALA A 83 17.47 2.61 -6.70
N GLU A 84 16.83 2.50 -7.86
CA GLU A 84 16.32 3.64 -8.62
C GLU A 84 15.17 4.33 -7.90
N ILE A 85 14.26 3.57 -7.25
CA ILE A 85 13.19 4.12 -6.41
C ILE A 85 13.80 4.95 -5.28
N LEU A 86 14.82 4.44 -4.60
CA LEU A 86 15.48 5.17 -3.52
C LEU A 86 16.16 6.44 -4.04
N GLY A 87 16.83 6.39 -5.19
CA GLY A 87 17.40 7.59 -5.83
C GLY A 87 16.34 8.64 -6.15
N TYR A 88 15.19 8.22 -6.72
CA TYR A 88 14.04 9.08 -7.00
C TYR A 88 13.48 9.74 -5.73
N LEU A 89 13.33 8.98 -4.66
CA LEU A 89 12.80 9.46 -3.38
C LEU A 89 13.79 10.36 -2.62
N ASP A 90 15.08 10.04 -2.65
CA ASP A 90 16.11 10.87 -2.02
C ASP A 90 16.24 12.22 -2.74
N ALA A 91 16.13 12.26 -4.06
CA ALA A 91 16.08 13.48 -4.83
C ALA A 91 14.82 14.33 -4.50
N PHE A 92 13.67 13.67 -4.34
CA PHE A 92 12.43 14.35 -3.90
C PHE A 92 12.57 14.91 -2.48
N LYS A 93 13.08 14.12 -1.53
CA LYS A 93 13.35 14.56 -0.15
C LYS A 93 14.25 15.81 -0.14
N ALA A 94 15.34 15.78 -0.90
CA ALA A 94 16.27 16.89 -1.01
C ALA A 94 15.61 18.14 -1.63
N LYS A 95 14.79 17.96 -2.65
CA LYS A 95 14.06 19.05 -3.31
C LYS A 95 13.06 19.72 -2.36
N VAL A 96 12.27 18.95 -1.63
CA VAL A 96 11.27 19.48 -0.69
C VAL A 96 11.95 20.19 0.49
N ASN A 97 13.05 19.65 0.99
CA ASN A 97 13.76 20.18 2.15
C ASN A 97 12.81 20.53 3.31
N ALA A 98 11.96 19.57 3.68
CA ALA A 98 10.92 19.73 4.69
C ALA A 98 11.51 20.05 6.07
N PRO A 99 10.77 20.76 6.95
CA PRO A 99 11.11 20.89 8.37
C PRO A 99 10.88 19.55 9.09
N LEU A 100 11.71 18.55 8.75
CA LEU A 100 11.59 17.15 9.10
C LEU A 100 12.39 16.84 10.38
N ARG A 101 11.75 16.15 11.32
CA ARG A 101 12.36 15.55 12.49
C ARG A 101 12.27 14.04 12.42
N GLU A 102 13.37 13.41 12.09
CA GLU A 102 13.51 11.94 12.02
C GLU A 102 13.82 11.37 13.42
N GLY A 103 13.40 10.13 13.67
CA GLY A 103 13.56 9.46 14.98
C GLY A 103 12.55 9.92 16.04
N VAL A 104 11.53 10.69 15.65
CA VAL A 104 10.53 11.22 16.59
C VAL A 104 9.24 10.42 16.49
N VAL A 105 8.92 9.67 17.54
CA VAL A 105 7.67 8.89 17.66
C VAL A 105 6.58 9.79 18.21
N VAL A 106 5.48 9.94 17.45
CA VAL A 106 4.25 10.55 17.97
C VAL A 106 3.49 9.49 18.73
N GLU A 107 3.31 9.71 20.04
CA GLU A 107 2.72 8.77 20.99
C GLU A 107 1.23 9.03 21.23
N ARG A 108 0.81 10.30 21.12
CA ARG A 108 -0.60 10.70 21.29
C ARG A 108 -0.89 12.02 20.59
N VAL A 109 -2.06 12.09 19.96
CA VAL A 109 -2.66 13.33 19.48
C VAL A 109 -4.06 13.43 20.04
N SER A 110 -4.37 14.54 20.73
CA SER A 110 -5.67 14.77 21.36
C SER A 110 -6.19 16.18 21.05
N PRO A 111 -7.48 16.36 20.71
CA PRO A 111 -8.11 17.68 20.62
C PRO A 111 -8.06 18.40 21.96
N ARG A 112 -7.89 19.72 21.95
CA ARG A 112 -7.88 20.60 23.13
C ARG A 112 -9.22 21.33 23.25
N ALA A 113 -9.66 21.55 24.49
CA ALA A 113 -10.93 22.25 24.76
C ALA A 113 -10.97 23.69 24.18
N GLN A 114 -9.80 24.36 24.13
CA GLN A 114 -9.67 25.71 23.55
C GLN A 114 -9.38 25.71 22.05
N GLY A 115 -9.52 24.56 21.39
CA GLY A 115 -9.24 24.36 19.98
C GLY A 115 -7.80 23.95 19.70
N GLY A 116 -7.58 23.39 18.49
CA GLY A 116 -6.30 22.77 18.11
C GLY A 116 -6.06 21.45 18.85
N PHE A 117 -4.80 21.03 18.89
CA PHE A 117 -4.38 19.71 19.37
C PHE A 117 -3.21 19.80 20.32
N GLU A 118 -3.14 18.87 21.27
CA GLU A 118 -1.95 18.49 21.98
C GLU A 118 -1.32 17.31 21.23
N VAL A 119 -0.01 17.41 20.97
CA VAL A 119 0.79 16.36 20.33
C VAL A 119 1.88 15.95 21.28
N ARG A 120 1.83 14.71 21.75
CA ARG A 120 2.86 14.09 22.59
C ARG A 120 3.75 13.22 21.73
N SER A 121 5.04 13.41 21.83
CA SER A 121 6.04 12.65 21.11
C SER A 121 7.23 12.28 22.00
N SER A 122 8.10 11.42 21.50
CA SER A 122 9.37 11.10 22.16
C SER A 122 10.28 12.33 22.38
N ASP A 123 10.02 13.43 21.67
CA ASP A 123 10.78 14.70 21.74
C ASP A 123 10.10 15.75 22.66
N GLY A 124 9.02 15.35 23.34
CA GLY A 124 8.27 16.19 24.25
C GLY A 124 6.82 16.44 23.84
N VAL A 125 6.19 17.45 24.44
CA VAL A 125 4.79 17.80 24.20
C VAL A 125 4.72 19.16 23.52
N CYS A 126 4.04 19.22 22.37
CA CYS A 126 3.77 20.48 21.67
C CYS A 126 2.27 20.68 21.45
N THR A 127 1.89 21.86 21.01
CA THR A 127 0.53 22.16 20.54
C THR A 127 0.54 22.41 19.05
N ALA A 128 -0.58 22.11 18.39
CA ALA A 128 -0.78 22.40 16.97
C ALA A 128 -2.17 22.99 16.73
N ASP A 129 -2.30 23.89 15.79
CA ASP A 129 -3.61 24.33 15.32
C ASP A 129 -4.28 23.26 14.50
N GLN A 130 -3.49 22.54 13.70
CA GLN A 130 -3.96 21.50 12.78
C GLN A 130 -3.00 20.31 12.77
N VAL A 131 -3.53 19.11 12.54
CA VAL A 131 -2.74 17.86 12.46
C VAL A 131 -3.11 17.10 11.21
N VAL A 132 -2.09 16.59 10.49
CA VAL A 132 -2.26 15.70 9.35
C VAL A 132 -1.63 14.35 9.64
N VAL A 133 -2.44 13.30 9.63
CA VAL A 133 -2.02 11.92 9.78
C VAL A 133 -1.60 11.38 8.40
N ALA A 134 -0.30 11.31 8.16
CA ALA A 134 0.32 10.84 6.92
C ALA A 134 1.15 9.56 7.13
N SER A 135 0.81 8.77 8.17
CA SER A 135 1.53 7.56 8.58
C SER A 135 1.28 6.34 7.68
N GLY A 136 0.40 6.46 6.68
CA GLY A 136 -0.03 5.36 5.82
C GLY A 136 -1.06 4.45 6.47
N GLY A 137 -1.26 3.25 5.91
CA GLY A 137 -2.23 2.26 6.40
C GLY A 137 -1.64 0.88 6.68
N TYR A 138 -0.32 0.71 6.58
CA TYR A 138 0.38 -0.57 6.77
C TYR A 138 1.25 -0.51 8.02
N HIS A 139 0.61 -0.62 9.21
CA HIS A 139 1.30 -0.37 10.48
C HIS A 139 1.77 -1.65 11.16
N LEU A 140 0.86 -2.58 11.42
CA LEU A 140 1.15 -3.80 12.16
C LEU A 140 1.08 -5.01 11.23
N PRO A 141 2.15 -5.81 11.11
CA PRO A 141 2.13 -7.07 10.40
C PRO A 141 1.05 -8.00 10.92
N ILE A 142 0.25 -8.60 10.03
CA ILE A 142 -0.70 -9.63 10.41
C ILE A 142 0.05 -10.97 10.43
N VAL A 143 0.11 -11.59 11.61
CA VAL A 143 0.62 -12.95 11.82
C VAL A 143 -0.46 -13.75 12.55
N PRO A 144 -0.87 -14.94 12.05
CA PRO A 144 -1.94 -15.68 12.68
C PRO A 144 -1.46 -16.33 13.99
N ARG A 145 -2.35 -16.46 14.98
CA ARG A 145 -2.00 -17.05 16.29
C ARG A 145 -1.38 -18.45 16.19
N MET A 146 -1.70 -19.21 15.14
CA MET A 146 -1.09 -20.53 14.92
C MET A 146 0.43 -20.46 14.71
N ALA A 147 0.97 -19.32 14.31
CA ALA A 147 2.40 -19.09 14.13
C ALA A 147 3.22 -19.40 15.40
N GLU A 148 2.65 -19.15 16.58
CA GLU A 148 3.27 -19.44 17.88
C GLU A 148 3.50 -20.95 18.12
N ARG A 149 2.79 -21.80 17.37
CA ARG A 149 2.88 -23.28 17.49
C ARG A 149 3.81 -23.90 16.45
N LEU A 150 4.39 -23.11 15.56
CA LEU A 150 5.41 -23.63 14.63
C LEU A 150 6.68 -24.00 15.39
N PRO A 151 7.39 -25.07 14.95
CA PRO A 151 8.65 -25.45 15.56
C PRO A 151 9.64 -24.29 15.61
N PRO A 152 10.39 -24.09 16.71
CA PRO A 152 11.36 -22.98 16.83
C PRO A 152 12.47 -22.99 15.76
N ALA A 153 12.72 -24.13 15.14
CA ALA A 153 13.70 -24.27 14.06
C ALA A 153 13.20 -23.68 12.72
N VAL A 154 11.89 -23.43 12.57
CA VAL A 154 11.32 -22.82 11.37
C VAL A 154 11.41 -21.31 11.50
N LEU A 155 12.20 -20.68 10.64
CA LEU A 155 12.28 -19.22 10.60
C LEU A 155 10.93 -18.64 10.16
N GLN A 156 10.44 -17.67 10.89
CA GLN A 156 9.21 -16.96 10.53
C GLN A 156 9.52 -15.50 10.23
N LEU A 157 9.07 -15.03 9.09
CA LEU A 157 9.21 -13.64 8.63
C LEU A 157 7.86 -13.10 8.17
N HIS A 158 7.63 -11.82 8.39
CA HIS A 158 6.61 -11.08 7.65
C HIS A 158 7.21 -10.47 6.36
N THR A 159 6.37 -10.06 5.40
CA THR A 159 6.81 -9.48 4.12
C THR A 159 7.83 -8.36 4.25
N GLU A 160 7.71 -7.52 5.26
CA GLU A 160 8.62 -6.40 5.52
C GLU A 160 10.02 -6.83 6.00
N GLN A 161 10.15 -8.06 6.46
CA GLN A 161 11.41 -8.63 6.95
C GLN A 161 12.13 -9.47 5.88
N TYR A 162 11.42 -9.88 4.83
CA TYR A 162 12.03 -10.62 3.73
C TYR A 162 13.00 -9.74 2.95
N ARG A 163 14.20 -10.25 2.67
CA ARG A 163 15.25 -9.53 1.91
C ARG A 163 15.61 -10.23 0.61
N ASN A 164 15.97 -11.50 0.68
CA ASN A 164 16.33 -12.31 -0.49
C ASN A 164 16.29 -13.80 -0.13
N ALA A 165 16.35 -14.65 -1.14
CA ALA A 165 16.32 -16.10 -0.99
C ALA A 165 17.53 -16.67 -0.23
N GLN A 166 18.68 -16.01 -0.32
CA GLN A 166 19.95 -16.44 0.28
C GLN A 166 19.98 -16.24 1.79
N ALA A 167 19.23 -15.26 2.30
CA ALA A 167 19.11 -15.00 3.74
C ALA A 167 18.27 -16.04 4.48
N LEU A 168 17.55 -16.90 3.76
CA LEU A 168 16.70 -17.93 4.37
C LEU A 168 17.47 -19.23 4.64
N PRO A 169 17.15 -19.95 5.71
CA PRO A 169 17.77 -21.26 6.01
C PRO A 169 17.48 -22.27 4.89
N ALA A 170 18.24 -23.38 4.90
CA ALA A 170 17.99 -24.50 4.01
C ALA A 170 16.58 -25.09 4.21
N GLY A 171 16.06 -25.75 3.19
CA GLY A 171 14.71 -26.33 3.19
C GLY A 171 13.74 -25.56 2.30
N ARG A 172 12.49 -26.04 2.30
CA ARG A 172 11.39 -25.40 1.56
C ARG A 172 10.95 -24.13 2.24
N VAL A 173 10.44 -23.20 1.44
CA VAL A 173 9.86 -21.96 1.94
C VAL A 173 8.36 -21.98 1.73
N LEU A 174 7.61 -21.87 2.83
CA LEU A 174 6.16 -21.67 2.79
C LEU A 174 5.86 -20.17 2.72
N VAL A 175 5.23 -19.73 1.64
CA VAL A 175 4.68 -18.38 1.51
C VAL A 175 3.17 -18.46 1.78
N VAL A 176 2.68 -17.70 2.74
CA VAL A 176 1.26 -17.69 3.12
C VAL A 176 0.59 -16.42 2.63
N GLY A 177 -0.33 -16.59 1.67
CA GLY A 177 -1.04 -15.51 0.99
C GLY A 177 -0.45 -15.22 -0.40
N SER A 178 -1.33 -15.04 -1.39
CA SER A 178 -1.01 -14.82 -2.79
C SER A 178 -1.41 -13.43 -3.30
N GLY A 179 -1.54 -12.45 -2.39
CA GLY A 179 -1.68 -11.03 -2.77
C GLY A 179 -0.39 -10.49 -3.40
N GLN A 180 -0.34 -9.18 -3.67
CA GLN A 180 0.78 -8.54 -4.38
C GLN A 180 2.15 -8.94 -3.80
N SER A 181 2.36 -8.83 -2.48
CA SER A 181 3.65 -9.19 -1.88
C SER A 181 3.92 -10.69 -1.92
N GLY A 182 2.91 -11.52 -1.64
CA GLY A 182 3.08 -12.98 -1.62
C GLY A 182 3.39 -13.55 -2.98
N ALA A 183 2.71 -13.08 -4.03
CA ALA A 183 2.97 -13.50 -5.40
C ALA A 183 4.39 -13.13 -5.86
N GLN A 184 4.84 -11.89 -5.57
CA GLN A 184 6.19 -11.44 -5.93
C GLN A 184 7.29 -12.12 -5.11
N ILE A 185 7.09 -12.38 -3.80
CA ILE A 185 8.06 -13.10 -2.98
C ILE A 185 8.14 -14.57 -3.39
N ALA A 186 7.01 -15.21 -3.71
CA ALA A 186 6.99 -16.56 -4.25
C ALA A 186 7.73 -16.63 -5.59
N GLU A 187 7.52 -15.64 -6.47
CA GLU A 187 8.27 -15.47 -7.72
C GLU A 187 9.77 -15.32 -7.46
N ASP A 188 10.18 -14.44 -6.56
CA ASP A 188 11.59 -14.19 -6.24
C ASP A 188 12.30 -15.45 -5.73
N LEU A 189 11.65 -16.18 -4.83
CA LEU A 189 12.14 -17.44 -4.30
C LEU A 189 12.24 -18.52 -5.38
N HIS A 190 11.20 -18.65 -6.23
CA HIS A 190 11.15 -19.62 -7.32
C HIS A 190 12.27 -19.38 -8.33
N LEU A 191 12.46 -18.13 -8.76
CA LEU A 191 13.52 -17.76 -9.70
C LEU A 191 14.93 -17.90 -9.11
N ALA A 192 15.05 -17.81 -7.79
CA ALA A 192 16.29 -18.10 -7.08
C ALA A 192 16.54 -19.62 -6.88
N GLY A 193 15.68 -20.49 -7.44
CA GLY A 193 15.81 -21.93 -7.37
C GLY A 193 15.41 -22.54 -6.00
N ARG A 194 14.65 -21.82 -5.15
CA ARG A 194 14.15 -22.38 -3.90
C ARG A 194 12.90 -23.22 -4.16
N GLU A 195 12.76 -24.30 -3.40
CA GLU A 195 11.52 -25.07 -3.36
C GLU A 195 10.45 -24.26 -2.60
N VAL A 196 9.44 -23.78 -3.33
CA VAL A 196 8.39 -22.91 -2.79
C VAL A 196 7.09 -23.68 -2.62
N ILE A 197 6.46 -23.49 -1.48
CA ILE A 197 5.08 -23.86 -1.20
C ILE A 197 4.29 -22.57 -1.04
N LEU A 198 3.23 -22.36 -1.83
CA LEU A 198 2.41 -21.16 -1.75
C LEU A 198 0.99 -21.52 -1.31
N ALA A 199 0.54 -20.91 -0.21
CA ALA A 199 -0.86 -20.92 0.20
C ALA A 199 -1.62 -19.83 -0.54
N VAL A 200 -2.45 -20.23 -1.49
CA VAL A 200 -3.16 -19.34 -2.43
C VAL A 200 -4.49 -18.92 -1.85
N GLY A 201 -4.69 -17.60 -1.72
CA GLY A 201 -5.96 -16.97 -1.39
C GLY A 201 -6.68 -16.43 -2.64
N SER A 202 -7.78 -15.70 -2.41
CA SER A 202 -8.64 -15.14 -3.46
C SER A 202 -8.13 -13.81 -4.05
N ALA A 203 -6.82 -13.54 -3.99
CA ALA A 203 -6.27 -12.29 -4.55
C ALA A 203 -6.47 -12.20 -6.06
N PRO A 204 -6.91 -11.05 -6.60
CA PRO A 204 -7.11 -10.85 -8.01
C PRO A 204 -5.78 -10.76 -8.77
N ARG A 205 -5.79 -11.14 -10.05
CA ARG A 205 -4.65 -10.94 -10.97
C ARG A 205 -5.07 -10.14 -12.20
N CYS A 206 -4.11 -9.56 -12.90
CA CYS A 206 -4.31 -8.98 -14.22
C CYS A 206 -3.15 -9.33 -15.15
N ALA A 207 -3.33 -9.16 -16.45
CA ALA A 207 -2.25 -9.23 -17.41
C ALA A 207 -1.21 -8.14 -17.13
N ARG A 208 0.07 -8.40 -17.41
CA ARG A 208 1.03 -7.31 -17.45
C ARG A 208 0.89 -6.54 -18.76
N PHE A 209 0.87 -7.25 -19.85
CA PHE A 209 0.66 -6.68 -21.19
C PHE A 209 -0.56 -7.32 -21.85
N TYR A 210 -1.37 -6.51 -22.48
CA TYR A 210 -2.51 -6.95 -23.26
C TYR A 210 -2.64 -6.13 -24.54
N ARG A 211 -2.80 -6.79 -25.69
CA ARG A 211 -2.92 -6.15 -27.00
C ARG A 211 -1.86 -5.09 -27.26
N GLY A 212 -0.58 -5.46 -27.00
CA GLY A 212 0.59 -4.63 -27.29
C GLY A 212 0.89 -3.51 -26.30
N LYS A 213 0.13 -3.35 -25.22
CA LYS A 213 0.28 -2.27 -24.24
C LYS A 213 0.19 -2.80 -22.82
N ASP A 214 0.84 -2.12 -21.88
CA ASP A 214 0.71 -2.41 -20.44
C ASP A 214 -0.74 -2.23 -20.00
N VAL A 215 -1.25 -3.15 -19.18
CA VAL A 215 -2.61 -3.04 -18.63
C VAL A 215 -2.80 -1.76 -17.82
N VAL A 216 -1.76 -1.28 -17.13
CA VAL A 216 -1.80 0.00 -16.40
C VAL A 216 -1.99 1.18 -17.37
N ASP A 217 -1.36 1.14 -18.55
CA ASP A 217 -1.55 2.18 -19.57
C ASP A 217 -2.98 2.14 -20.15
N TRP A 218 -3.54 0.95 -20.41
CA TRP A 218 -4.94 0.81 -20.82
C TRP A 218 -5.91 1.35 -19.77
N LEU A 219 -5.70 1.01 -18.51
CA LEU A 219 -6.53 1.50 -17.41
C LEU A 219 -6.44 3.02 -17.25
N ALA A 220 -5.27 3.61 -17.54
CA ALA A 220 -5.10 5.07 -17.55
C ALA A 220 -5.90 5.71 -18.70
N ASP A 221 -5.83 5.17 -19.92
CA ASP A 221 -6.62 5.65 -21.07
C ASP A 221 -8.13 5.55 -20.79
N MET A 222 -8.55 4.54 -20.03
CA MET A 222 -9.94 4.34 -19.59
C MET A 222 -10.34 5.24 -18.40
N ASN A 223 -9.48 6.16 -17.96
CA ASN A 223 -9.68 7.04 -16.80
C ASN A 223 -9.89 6.32 -15.45
N TYR A 224 -9.49 5.05 -15.33
CA TYR A 224 -9.69 4.27 -14.11
C TYR A 224 -9.00 4.91 -12.89
N TYR A 225 -7.82 5.50 -13.09
CA TYR A 225 -7.03 6.07 -11.99
C TYR A 225 -7.53 7.45 -11.53
N ASP A 226 -8.40 8.09 -12.29
CA ASP A 226 -9.03 9.36 -11.93
C ASP A 226 -10.41 9.18 -11.30
N MET A 227 -10.99 7.96 -11.38
CA MET A 227 -12.25 7.62 -10.76
C MET A 227 -12.16 7.78 -9.24
N SER A 228 -13.05 8.59 -8.67
CA SER A 228 -13.14 8.76 -7.21
C SER A 228 -13.85 7.61 -6.52
N VAL A 229 -13.65 7.49 -5.20
CA VAL A 229 -14.40 6.52 -4.37
C VAL A 229 -15.91 6.69 -4.53
N GLN A 230 -16.40 7.93 -4.66
CA GLN A 230 -17.82 8.23 -4.81
C GLN A 230 -18.40 7.78 -6.16
N GLU A 231 -17.57 7.75 -7.21
CA GLU A 231 -17.93 7.30 -8.57
C GLU A 231 -17.74 5.80 -8.75
N HIS A 232 -16.87 5.18 -7.92
CA HIS A 232 -16.58 3.75 -8.03
C HIS A 232 -17.83 2.91 -7.75
N PRO A 233 -18.13 1.83 -8.53
CA PRO A 233 -19.32 0.99 -8.32
C PRO A 233 -19.47 0.44 -6.90
N LEU A 234 -18.35 0.14 -6.22
CA LEU A 234 -18.33 -0.34 -4.83
C LEU A 234 -18.29 0.80 -3.81
N ARG A 235 -18.17 2.04 -4.24
CA ARG A 235 -18.02 3.21 -3.35
C ARG A 235 -17.00 2.94 -2.24
N GLU A 236 -17.30 3.25 -0.99
CA GLU A 236 -16.43 3.01 0.18
C GLU A 236 -15.96 1.55 0.30
N GLY A 237 -16.73 0.58 -0.21
CA GLY A 237 -16.35 -0.83 -0.22
C GLY A 237 -15.10 -1.15 -1.05
N VAL A 238 -14.67 -0.26 -1.96
CA VAL A 238 -13.43 -0.45 -2.72
C VAL A 238 -12.18 -0.44 -1.84
N ARG A 239 -12.26 0.21 -0.67
CA ARG A 239 -11.15 0.26 0.30
C ARG A 239 -10.80 -1.09 0.89
N ASP A 240 -11.73 -2.04 0.88
CA ASP A 240 -11.55 -3.40 1.37
C ASP A 240 -10.95 -4.33 0.29
N ASN A 241 -10.86 -3.89 -0.96
CA ASN A 241 -10.38 -4.72 -2.05
C ASN A 241 -8.85 -4.88 -2.03
N THR A 242 -8.42 -6.11 -2.24
CA THR A 242 -7.02 -6.44 -2.49
C THR A 242 -6.62 -5.98 -3.90
N ASN A 243 -5.44 -5.38 -4.04
CA ASN A 243 -4.89 -5.03 -5.36
C ASN A 243 -4.55 -6.28 -6.17
N HIS A 244 -4.66 -6.16 -7.50
CA HIS A 244 -4.18 -7.17 -8.45
C HIS A 244 -2.67 -7.38 -8.29
N TYR A 245 -2.23 -8.63 -8.27
CA TYR A 245 -0.80 -8.91 -8.26
C TYR A 245 -0.23 -8.88 -9.67
N VAL A 246 0.88 -8.19 -9.81
CA VAL A 246 1.68 -8.03 -11.03
C VAL A 246 3.14 -7.88 -10.65
N THR A 247 4.05 -8.01 -11.60
CA THR A 247 5.47 -7.74 -11.40
C THR A 247 6.00 -6.75 -12.44
N GLY A 248 6.97 -5.93 -12.03
CA GLY A 248 7.78 -5.12 -12.94
C GLY A 248 9.16 -5.75 -13.21
N ARG A 249 9.42 -6.93 -12.62
CA ARG A 249 10.69 -7.63 -12.77
C ARG A 249 10.93 -7.99 -14.25
N ASP A 250 12.18 -7.88 -14.68
CA ASP A 250 12.63 -8.20 -16.03
C ASP A 250 11.84 -7.46 -17.14
N GLY A 251 11.50 -6.20 -16.91
CA GLY A 251 10.69 -5.37 -17.80
C GLY A 251 9.19 -5.61 -17.74
N GLY A 252 8.74 -6.40 -16.77
CA GLY A 252 7.33 -6.73 -16.55
C GLY A 252 6.90 -8.00 -17.27
N ARG A 253 6.17 -8.85 -16.55
CA ARG A 253 5.59 -10.09 -17.08
C ARG A 253 4.38 -10.51 -16.25
N ASP A 254 3.62 -11.45 -16.75
CA ASP A 254 2.54 -12.05 -16.00
C ASP A 254 3.09 -12.87 -14.83
N VAL A 255 2.53 -12.69 -13.65
CA VAL A 255 2.70 -13.62 -12.54
C VAL A 255 1.64 -14.70 -12.68
N ASP A 256 2.01 -15.81 -13.28
CA ASP A 256 1.11 -16.94 -13.52
C ASP A 256 1.41 -18.09 -12.55
N LEU A 257 0.62 -18.19 -11.48
CA LEU A 257 0.79 -19.24 -10.47
C LEU A 257 0.60 -20.65 -11.04
N ARG A 258 -0.21 -20.81 -12.10
CA ARG A 258 -0.38 -22.10 -12.76
C ARG A 258 0.87 -22.49 -13.56
N ARG A 259 1.56 -21.52 -14.16
CA ARG A 259 2.86 -21.73 -14.80
C ARG A 259 3.90 -22.14 -13.78
N PHE A 260 3.97 -21.44 -12.65
CA PHE A 260 4.88 -21.81 -11.57
C PHE A 260 4.61 -23.21 -11.01
N ALA A 261 3.34 -23.65 -10.99
CA ALA A 261 3.01 -25.02 -10.60
C ALA A 261 3.58 -26.07 -11.57
N LEU A 262 3.53 -25.81 -12.89
CA LEU A 262 4.18 -26.66 -13.89
C LEU A 262 5.71 -26.68 -13.73
N GLU A 263 6.30 -25.60 -13.24
CA GLU A 263 7.73 -25.45 -13.00
C GLU A 263 8.16 -26.00 -11.62
N GLY A 264 7.22 -26.57 -10.84
CA GLY A 264 7.51 -27.28 -9.59
C GLY A 264 7.13 -26.55 -8.30
N MET A 265 6.60 -25.32 -8.35
CA MET A 265 6.03 -24.66 -7.19
C MET A 265 4.81 -25.43 -6.68
N GLN A 266 4.76 -25.70 -5.38
CA GLN A 266 3.63 -26.41 -4.80
C GLN A 266 2.55 -25.44 -4.37
N LEU A 267 1.35 -25.57 -4.94
CA LEU A 267 0.20 -24.73 -4.59
C LEU A 267 -0.74 -25.48 -3.65
N TYR A 268 -1.20 -24.78 -2.62
CA TYR A 268 -2.23 -25.20 -1.68
C TYR A 268 -3.32 -24.15 -1.62
N GLY A 269 -4.50 -24.52 -1.15
CA GLY A 269 -5.55 -23.57 -0.84
C GLY A 269 -5.23 -22.69 0.36
N THR A 270 -6.19 -21.93 0.84
CA THR A 270 -6.01 -21.04 2.00
C THR A 270 -5.57 -21.82 3.24
N LEU A 271 -4.51 -21.36 3.91
CA LEU A 271 -4.06 -21.94 5.18
C LEU A 271 -5.13 -21.76 6.25
N ALA A 272 -5.58 -22.87 6.84
CA ALA A 272 -6.67 -22.92 7.80
C ALA A 272 -6.23 -23.13 9.25
N GLY A 273 -5.12 -23.86 9.47
CA GLY A 273 -4.68 -24.20 10.82
C GLY A 273 -3.38 -24.99 10.88
N LEU A 274 -2.97 -25.30 12.11
CA LEU A 274 -1.84 -26.18 12.44
C LEU A 274 -2.28 -27.11 13.58
N ASP A 275 -2.26 -28.42 13.33
CA ASP A 275 -2.63 -29.45 14.30
C ASP A 275 -1.57 -30.55 14.34
N GLY A 276 -0.96 -30.80 15.51
CA GLY A 276 -0.01 -31.87 15.70
C GLY A 276 1.19 -31.88 14.74
N GLY A 277 1.67 -30.69 14.34
CA GLY A 277 2.75 -30.54 13.34
C GLY A 277 2.30 -30.62 11.89
N VAL A 278 0.98 -30.76 11.63
CA VAL A 278 0.39 -30.80 10.29
C VAL A 278 -0.33 -29.50 9.98
N LEU A 279 0.14 -28.76 8.97
CA LEU A 279 -0.57 -27.63 8.40
C LEU A 279 -1.83 -28.10 7.67
N ARG A 280 -2.95 -27.42 7.94
CA ARG A 280 -4.25 -27.68 7.30
C ARG A 280 -4.59 -26.56 6.33
N PHE A 281 -5.05 -26.93 5.15
CA PHE A 281 -5.47 -25.99 4.10
C PHE A 281 -6.93 -26.26 3.73
N LYS A 282 -7.62 -25.24 3.27
CA LYS A 282 -8.95 -25.40 2.69
C LYS A 282 -8.85 -26.06 1.32
N SER A 283 -9.92 -26.74 0.91
CA SER A 283 -10.06 -27.27 -0.46
C SER A 283 -10.67 -26.18 -1.35
N ASP A 284 -9.95 -25.08 -1.52
CA ASP A 284 -10.37 -23.88 -2.25
C ASP A 284 -9.35 -23.41 -3.29
N LEU A 285 -8.28 -24.19 -3.52
CA LEU A 285 -7.22 -23.82 -4.48
C LEU A 285 -7.78 -23.59 -5.88
N SER A 286 -8.58 -24.54 -6.39
CA SER A 286 -9.17 -24.46 -7.74
C SER A 286 -10.07 -23.23 -7.87
N ALA A 287 -10.89 -22.96 -6.84
CA ALA A 287 -11.78 -21.80 -6.81
C ALA A 287 -10.99 -20.47 -6.76
N ASN A 288 -9.93 -20.39 -5.94
CA ASN A 288 -9.10 -19.19 -5.83
C ASN A 288 -8.35 -18.89 -7.14
N LEU A 289 -7.80 -19.91 -7.79
CA LEU A 289 -7.15 -19.75 -9.09
C LEU A 289 -8.17 -19.33 -10.17
N ALA A 290 -9.34 -19.96 -10.23
CA ALA A 290 -10.39 -19.61 -11.19
C ALA A 290 -10.92 -18.19 -10.96
N HIS A 291 -11.04 -17.74 -9.72
CA HIS A 291 -11.41 -16.37 -9.38
C HIS A 291 -10.38 -15.35 -9.95
N GLY A 292 -9.08 -15.58 -9.73
CA GLY A 292 -8.03 -14.74 -10.31
C GLY A 292 -8.06 -14.69 -11.83
N ASP A 293 -8.25 -15.84 -12.49
CA ASP A 293 -8.37 -15.92 -13.95
C ASP A 293 -9.62 -15.22 -14.48
N GLY A 294 -10.74 -15.31 -13.75
CA GLY A 294 -11.98 -14.62 -14.10
C GLY A 294 -11.81 -13.09 -14.09
N ILE A 295 -11.11 -12.54 -13.08
CA ILE A 295 -10.81 -11.11 -13.01
C ILE A 295 -9.85 -10.70 -14.13
N TYR A 296 -8.80 -11.47 -14.38
CA TYR A 296 -7.87 -11.27 -15.49
C TYR A 296 -8.63 -11.12 -16.81
N ASN A 297 -9.49 -12.09 -17.14
CA ASN A 297 -10.28 -12.09 -18.37
C ASN A 297 -11.31 -10.93 -18.38
N GLY A 298 -11.89 -10.58 -17.25
CA GLY A 298 -12.82 -9.46 -17.12
C GLY A 298 -12.18 -8.11 -17.45
N ILE A 299 -10.93 -7.89 -16.97
CA ILE A 299 -10.15 -6.68 -17.29
C ILE A 299 -9.84 -6.65 -18.79
N ASN A 300 -9.34 -7.75 -19.36
CA ASN A 300 -9.04 -7.84 -20.78
C ASN A 300 -10.26 -7.56 -21.64
N ALA A 301 -11.41 -8.15 -21.30
CA ALA A 301 -12.69 -7.88 -22.00
C ALA A 301 -13.14 -6.42 -21.87
N SER A 302 -12.81 -5.74 -20.79
CA SER A 302 -13.10 -4.31 -20.65
C SER A 302 -12.20 -3.46 -21.55
N ILE A 303 -10.94 -3.84 -21.68
CA ILE A 303 -9.99 -3.22 -22.62
C ILE A 303 -10.44 -3.47 -24.07
N ASP A 304 -10.89 -4.68 -24.41
CA ASP A 304 -11.41 -4.99 -25.75
C ASP A 304 -12.59 -4.09 -26.12
N ARG A 305 -13.55 -3.92 -25.22
CA ARG A 305 -14.69 -3.01 -25.44
C ARG A 305 -14.23 -1.56 -25.62
N TYR A 306 -13.25 -1.10 -24.83
CA TYR A 306 -12.71 0.24 -24.97
C TYR A 306 -12.03 0.46 -26.31
N ILE A 307 -11.22 -0.49 -26.77
CA ILE A 307 -10.55 -0.48 -28.08
C ILE A 307 -11.59 -0.42 -29.22
N GLU A 308 -12.63 -1.28 -29.17
CA GLU A 308 -13.70 -1.30 -30.16
C GLU A 308 -14.49 0.00 -30.20
N GLN A 309 -14.90 0.51 -29.04
CA GLN A 309 -15.68 1.75 -28.93
C GLN A 309 -14.92 2.98 -29.42
N ASN A 310 -13.61 2.99 -29.31
CA ASN A 310 -12.77 4.11 -29.72
C ASN A 310 -12.07 3.90 -31.07
N GLY A 311 -12.32 2.79 -31.76
CA GLY A 311 -11.73 2.49 -33.07
C GLY A 311 -10.19 2.39 -33.02
N ILE A 312 -9.63 1.91 -31.93
CA ILE A 312 -8.17 1.83 -31.72
C ILE A 312 -7.62 0.64 -32.49
N ASP A 313 -6.59 0.85 -33.31
CA ASP A 313 -5.83 -0.22 -33.94
C ASP A 313 -4.88 -0.86 -32.90
N ALA A 314 -5.10 -2.12 -32.57
CA ALA A 314 -4.34 -2.85 -31.57
C ALA A 314 -4.17 -4.33 -31.99
N PRO A 315 -3.06 -4.99 -31.60
CA PRO A 315 -2.85 -6.41 -31.89
C PRO A 315 -4.00 -7.29 -31.42
N PRO A 316 -4.18 -8.50 -31.95
CA PRO A 316 -5.21 -9.42 -31.49
C PRO A 316 -5.08 -9.71 -29.99
N GLY A 317 -6.22 -9.78 -29.30
CA GLY A 317 -6.32 -10.21 -27.92
C GLY A 317 -6.89 -11.63 -27.79
N GLY A 318 -7.07 -12.06 -26.57
CA GLY A 318 -7.71 -13.34 -26.27
C GLY A 318 -7.88 -13.59 -24.80
N ALA A 319 -8.77 -14.47 -24.44
CA ALA A 319 -8.93 -14.90 -23.07
C ALA A 319 -7.73 -15.75 -22.61
N TYR A 320 -7.32 -15.58 -21.37
CA TYR A 320 -6.37 -16.49 -20.74
C TYR A 320 -6.98 -17.89 -20.63
N VAL A 321 -6.22 -18.88 -21.05
CA VAL A 321 -6.56 -20.29 -20.92
C VAL A 321 -5.65 -20.91 -19.86
N PRO A 322 -6.20 -21.55 -18.82
CA PRO A 322 -5.40 -22.17 -17.77
C PRO A 322 -4.42 -23.20 -18.30
N VAL A 323 -3.11 -23.03 -18.07
CA VAL A 323 -2.05 -23.96 -18.51
C VAL A 323 -1.90 -25.16 -17.59
N TRP A 324 -2.48 -25.09 -16.39
CA TRP A 324 -2.43 -26.14 -15.36
C TRP A 324 -3.67 -26.06 -14.45
N SER A 325 -4.08 -27.20 -13.96
CA SER A 325 -5.14 -27.32 -12.94
C SER A 325 -4.75 -28.41 -11.92
N PRO A 326 -5.08 -28.23 -10.63
CA PRO A 326 -4.81 -29.28 -9.65
C PRO A 326 -5.66 -30.51 -9.96
N GLY A 327 -5.02 -31.70 -10.03
CA GLY A 327 -5.76 -32.96 -10.24
C GLY A 327 -6.55 -33.38 -8.98
N SER A 328 -5.95 -33.17 -7.80
CA SER A 328 -6.59 -33.28 -6.49
C SER A 328 -6.01 -32.24 -5.56
N GLU A 329 -6.85 -31.63 -4.73
CA GLU A 329 -6.40 -30.62 -3.78
C GLU A 329 -5.81 -31.26 -2.53
N ARG A 330 -4.57 -30.93 -2.25
CA ARG A 330 -3.91 -31.32 -1.02
C ARG A 330 -4.33 -30.38 0.11
N THR A 331 -4.88 -30.92 1.19
CA THR A 331 -5.39 -30.13 2.31
C THR A 331 -4.58 -30.28 3.59
N ALA A 332 -3.50 -31.06 3.55
CA ALA A 332 -2.60 -31.30 4.68
C ALA A 332 -1.14 -31.31 4.22
N LEU A 333 -0.26 -30.79 5.08
CA LEU A 333 1.18 -30.79 4.88
C LEU A 333 1.86 -31.01 6.23
N ASP A 334 2.53 -32.14 6.39
CA ASP A 334 3.36 -32.39 7.58
C ASP A 334 4.62 -31.53 7.51
N LEU A 335 4.90 -30.79 8.58
CA LEU A 335 6.04 -29.86 8.63
C LEU A 335 7.39 -30.58 8.59
N ALA A 336 7.49 -31.75 9.23
CA ALA A 336 8.74 -32.53 9.29
C ALA A 336 9.02 -33.16 7.91
N ASP A 337 8.02 -33.82 7.33
CA ASP A 337 8.14 -34.41 5.98
C ASP A 337 8.41 -33.38 4.90
N ALA A 338 7.77 -32.23 5.02
CA ALA A 338 7.94 -31.13 4.08
C ALA A 338 9.28 -30.40 4.21
N ARG A 339 10.03 -30.60 5.30
CA ARG A 339 11.32 -29.93 5.56
C ARG A 339 11.23 -28.41 5.41
N ILE A 340 10.21 -27.80 6.04
CA ILE A 340 10.01 -26.35 5.98
C ILE A 340 11.14 -25.68 6.77
N GLY A 341 11.96 -24.87 6.09
CA GLY A 341 13.01 -24.07 6.70
C GLY A 341 12.52 -22.68 7.10
N ALA A 342 11.61 -22.11 6.32
CA ALA A 342 11.06 -20.78 6.60
C ALA A 342 9.59 -20.66 6.22
N VAL A 343 8.87 -19.77 6.92
CA VAL A 343 7.52 -19.29 6.59
C VAL A 343 7.57 -17.79 6.39
N VAL A 344 7.02 -17.32 5.27
CA VAL A 344 6.86 -15.88 5.00
C VAL A 344 5.37 -15.54 5.03
N TRP A 345 4.97 -14.74 6.03
CA TRP A 345 3.59 -14.31 6.21
C TRP A 345 3.29 -13.12 5.30
N CYS A 346 2.50 -13.35 4.24
CA CYS A 346 2.12 -12.39 3.22
C CYS A 346 0.61 -12.06 3.27
N ILE A 347 0.04 -12.01 4.47
CA ILE A 347 -1.41 -11.85 4.69
C ILE A 347 -1.82 -10.41 5.07
N GLY A 348 -0.94 -9.45 4.81
CA GLY A 348 -1.22 -8.03 4.93
C GLY A 348 -0.88 -7.40 6.27
N PHE A 349 -1.44 -6.21 6.50
CA PHE A 349 -1.19 -5.37 7.66
C PHE A 349 -2.50 -4.91 8.28
N GLN A 350 -2.45 -4.65 9.56
CA GLN A 350 -3.53 -3.99 10.31
C GLN A 350 -3.15 -2.52 10.54
N PRO A 351 -4.03 -1.56 10.27
CA PRO A 351 -3.80 -0.18 10.66
C PRO A 351 -3.80 -0.03 12.17
N ASP A 352 -2.94 0.84 12.68
CA ASP A 352 -2.88 1.21 14.10
C ASP A 352 -2.94 2.74 14.23
N PHE A 353 -4.04 3.22 14.75
CA PHE A 353 -4.29 4.62 15.07
C PHE A 353 -4.61 4.82 16.56
N THR A 354 -4.23 3.90 17.44
CA THR A 354 -4.51 3.94 18.88
C THR A 354 -3.92 5.16 19.57
N TRP A 355 -2.91 5.77 18.98
CA TRP A 355 -2.29 7.01 19.42
C TRP A 355 -3.10 8.27 19.06
N LEU A 356 -4.12 8.18 18.21
CA LEU A 356 -5.01 9.29 17.83
C LEU A 356 -6.27 9.26 18.67
N ASP A 357 -6.29 10.08 19.70
CA ASP A 357 -7.41 10.21 20.65
C ASP A 357 -8.41 11.26 20.17
N ALA A 358 -9.08 10.96 19.06
CA ALA A 358 -10.11 11.80 18.46
C ALA A 358 -11.27 10.93 17.93
N PRO A 359 -12.53 11.40 18.00
CA PRO A 359 -13.69 10.61 17.60
C PRO A 359 -13.90 10.56 16.07
N VAL A 360 -12.84 10.22 15.32
CA VAL A 360 -12.82 10.26 13.85
C VAL A 360 -12.80 8.88 13.20
N PHE A 361 -13.25 7.87 13.92
CA PHE A 361 -13.29 6.49 13.44
C PHE A 361 -14.73 6.00 13.31
N ASN A 362 -15.00 5.22 12.27
CA ASN A 362 -16.29 4.53 12.11
C ASN A 362 -16.39 3.30 13.03
N GLY A 363 -17.55 2.62 13.02
CA GLY A 363 -17.77 1.42 13.83
C GLY A 363 -16.85 0.23 13.54
N ARG A 364 -16.07 0.29 12.48
CA ARG A 364 -15.03 -0.70 12.11
C ARG A 364 -13.61 -0.27 12.51
N GLY A 365 -13.48 0.87 13.22
CA GLY A 365 -12.18 1.42 13.59
C GLY A 365 -11.39 2.04 12.43
N GLN A 366 -12.03 2.28 11.29
CA GLN A 366 -11.39 2.92 10.14
C GLN A 366 -11.61 4.44 10.18
N PRO A 367 -10.64 5.25 9.69
CA PRO A 367 -10.82 6.69 9.62
C PRO A 367 -12.05 7.11 8.83
N ALA A 368 -12.91 7.90 9.44
CA ALA A 368 -14.10 8.50 8.82
C ALA A 368 -13.72 9.86 8.22
N HIS A 369 -13.71 9.96 6.91
CA HIS A 369 -13.28 11.17 6.20
C HIS A 369 -13.90 11.27 4.81
N LEU A 370 -13.98 12.50 4.28
CA LEU A 370 -14.20 12.75 2.86
C LEU A 370 -12.92 13.36 2.26
N ARG A 371 -12.25 12.61 1.37
CA ARG A 371 -10.97 12.99 0.75
C ARG A 371 -9.93 13.49 1.76
N GLY A 372 -9.81 12.76 2.89
CA GLY A 372 -8.86 13.08 3.97
C GLY A 372 -9.33 14.12 4.99
N VAL A 373 -10.38 14.88 4.73
CA VAL A 373 -10.96 15.83 5.71
C VAL A 373 -11.88 15.08 6.66
N THR A 374 -11.67 15.22 7.97
CA THR A 374 -12.51 14.62 9.01
C THR A 374 -13.56 15.62 9.51
N HIS A 375 -14.52 15.13 10.30
CA HIS A 375 -15.48 16.02 10.99
C HIS A 375 -14.86 16.76 12.20
N GLN A 376 -13.67 16.33 12.68
CA GLN A 376 -12.91 17.05 13.69
C GLN A 376 -12.16 18.22 13.02
N PRO A 377 -12.50 19.48 13.28
CA PRO A 377 -11.85 20.63 12.63
C PRO A 377 -10.35 20.62 12.85
N GLY A 378 -9.59 20.80 11.76
CA GLY A 378 -8.12 20.82 11.78
C GLY A 378 -7.46 19.44 11.84
N LEU A 379 -8.21 18.34 11.71
CA LEU A 379 -7.64 16.98 11.66
C LEU A 379 -7.88 16.35 10.27
N TYR A 380 -6.81 15.84 9.69
CA TYR A 380 -6.82 15.30 8.33
C TYR A 380 -6.07 13.97 8.23
N PHE A 381 -6.42 13.16 7.22
CA PHE A 381 -5.67 11.98 6.81
C PHE A 381 -5.12 12.15 5.40
N LEU A 382 -3.90 11.66 5.14
CA LEU A 382 -3.27 11.68 3.83
C LEU A 382 -2.52 10.37 3.55
N GLY A 383 -2.52 9.93 2.29
CA GLY A 383 -1.75 8.77 1.86
C GLY A 383 -2.38 7.42 2.18
N LEU A 384 -3.65 7.39 2.61
CA LEU A 384 -4.39 6.14 2.76
C LEU A 384 -4.78 5.55 1.40
N PRO A 385 -4.79 4.22 1.24
CA PRO A 385 -5.35 3.59 0.05
C PRO A 385 -6.78 4.04 -0.22
N TRP A 386 -7.09 4.40 -1.45
CA TRP A 386 -8.42 4.86 -1.82
C TRP A 386 -8.97 5.99 -0.92
N LEU A 387 -8.08 6.88 -0.46
CA LEU A 387 -8.53 8.08 0.28
C LEU A 387 -9.48 8.92 -0.58
N HIS A 388 -9.21 9.06 -1.88
CA HIS A 388 -10.04 9.70 -2.89
C HIS A 388 -10.09 8.89 -4.18
N THR A 389 -8.94 8.53 -4.76
CA THR A 389 -8.81 7.70 -5.96
C THR A 389 -7.89 6.51 -5.69
N TRP A 390 -7.74 5.62 -6.65
CA TRP A 390 -6.78 4.52 -6.57
C TRP A 390 -5.35 5.00 -6.26
N GLY A 391 -4.97 6.15 -6.81
CA GLY A 391 -3.62 6.73 -6.66
C GLY A 391 -3.31 7.37 -5.31
N SER A 392 -4.31 7.60 -4.45
CA SER A 392 -4.20 8.41 -3.22
C SER A 392 -3.04 8.03 -2.29
N GLY A 393 -2.74 6.75 -2.12
CA GLY A 393 -1.60 6.26 -1.32
C GLY A 393 -0.33 6.00 -2.13
N ARG A 394 -0.31 6.33 -3.42
CA ARG A 394 0.75 5.99 -4.38
C ARG A 394 1.39 7.25 -4.97
N PHE A 395 2.52 7.09 -5.66
CA PHE A 395 3.20 8.19 -6.34
C PHE A 395 2.31 8.89 -7.38
N SER A 396 1.37 8.16 -7.99
CA SER A 396 0.52 8.70 -9.07
C SER A 396 -0.60 9.64 -8.62
N GLY A 397 -0.98 9.63 -7.34
CA GLY A 397 -2.14 10.41 -6.89
C GLY A 397 -1.94 11.19 -5.60
N VAL A 398 -0.91 10.87 -4.80
CA VAL A 398 -0.69 11.51 -3.51
C VAL A 398 -0.49 13.03 -3.62
N ALA A 399 0.11 13.50 -4.71
CA ALA A 399 0.30 14.94 -4.96
C ALA A 399 -1.04 15.69 -5.04
N ARG A 400 -2.05 15.13 -5.74
CA ARG A 400 -3.39 15.73 -5.87
C ARG A 400 -4.12 15.84 -4.53
N ASP A 401 -3.98 14.82 -3.68
CA ASP A 401 -4.62 14.84 -2.36
C ASP A 401 -3.87 15.75 -1.39
N ALA A 402 -2.54 15.81 -1.47
CA ALA A 402 -1.73 16.73 -0.69
C ALA A 402 -2.04 18.19 -1.04
N LEU A 403 -2.18 18.52 -2.33
CA LEU A 403 -2.59 19.86 -2.79
C LEU A 403 -3.97 20.22 -2.23
N TYR A 404 -4.95 19.32 -2.38
CA TYR A 404 -6.30 19.53 -1.87
C TYR A 404 -6.30 19.77 -0.35
N LEU A 405 -5.55 19.00 0.41
CA LEU A 405 -5.47 19.19 1.86
C LEU A 405 -4.74 20.49 2.23
N ALA A 406 -3.71 20.89 1.51
CA ALA A 406 -3.05 22.16 1.73
C ALA A 406 -4.02 23.34 1.57
N GLU A 407 -4.92 23.29 0.58
CA GLU A 407 -6.01 24.28 0.40
C GLU A 407 -7.00 24.26 1.58
N ARG A 408 -7.37 23.07 2.09
CA ARG A 408 -8.26 22.97 3.26
C ARG A 408 -7.60 23.50 4.53
N ILE A 409 -6.32 23.23 4.72
CA ILE A 409 -5.50 23.71 5.84
C ILE A 409 -5.41 25.25 5.78
N GLU A 410 -5.15 25.80 4.62
CA GLU A 410 -5.11 27.27 4.41
C GLU A 410 -6.47 27.93 4.70
N ALA A 411 -7.57 27.36 4.20
CA ALA A 411 -8.92 27.88 4.47
C ALA A 411 -9.26 27.82 5.97
N HIS A 412 -8.88 26.76 6.67
CA HIS A 412 -9.06 26.66 8.12
C HIS A 412 -8.23 27.70 8.87
N ARG A 413 -6.97 27.95 8.48
CA ARG A 413 -6.12 29.01 9.02
C ARG A 413 -6.79 30.37 8.91
N GLN A 414 -7.28 30.71 7.71
CA GLN A 414 -7.94 31.99 7.43
C GLN A 414 -9.20 32.18 8.28
N SER A 415 -10.03 31.16 8.45
CA SER A 415 -11.24 31.23 9.27
C SER A 415 -10.94 31.51 10.74
N ARG A 416 -9.84 31.00 11.28
CA ARG A 416 -9.39 31.28 12.66
C ARG A 416 -8.83 32.68 12.86
N SER A 417 -8.28 33.26 11.80
CA SER A 417 -7.70 34.63 11.83
C SER A 417 -8.72 35.74 11.59
N GLY A 418 -10.03 35.42 11.52
CA GLY A 418 -11.10 36.41 11.32
C GLY A 418 -11.26 36.85 9.85
N GLY A 419 -10.63 36.18 8.89
CA GLY A 419 -10.83 36.37 7.45
C GLY A 419 -12.15 35.72 7.00
N VAL A 420 -12.88 36.40 6.07
CA VAL A 420 -14.07 35.83 5.43
C VAL A 420 -13.63 34.63 4.56
N PRO A 421 -14.12 33.41 4.78
CA PRO A 421 -13.72 32.27 3.97
C PRO A 421 -14.24 32.47 2.54
N ALA A 422 -13.42 32.23 1.53
CA ALA A 422 -13.92 31.99 0.18
C ALA A 422 -14.89 30.79 0.25
N ALA A 423 -16.10 30.96 -0.33
CA ALA A 423 -17.22 30.02 -0.20
C ALA A 423 -16.79 28.55 -0.44
N THR A 424 -16.67 27.78 0.63
CA THR A 424 -16.43 26.34 0.59
C THR A 424 -17.77 25.63 0.51
N ARG A 425 -17.95 24.77 -0.49
CA ARG A 425 -19.09 23.83 -0.52
C ARG A 425 -19.03 22.99 0.75
N GLU A 426 -20.12 23.00 1.52
CA GLU A 426 -20.26 22.18 2.71
C GLU A 426 -20.03 20.70 2.38
N VAL A 427 -19.15 20.08 3.17
CA VAL A 427 -18.89 18.66 3.09
C VAL A 427 -19.98 17.97 3.93
N SER A 428 -20.96 17.35 3.29
CA SER A 428 -21.98 16.56 3.97
C SER A 428 -21.39 15.17 4.30
N PHE A 429 -21.34 14.86 5.58
CA PHE A 429 -21.03 13.51 6.08
C PHE A 429 -22.36 12.75 6.19
N ALA A 430 -22.58 11.74 5.32
CA ALA A 430 -23.69 10.80 5.39
C ALA A 430 -23.26 9.50 6.07
#